data_7d66f8732d403d1e0c6cb908bd811cff
#
_entry.id   7d66f8732d403d1e0c6cb908bd811cff
#
_cell.length_a   1.000
_cell.length_b   1.000
_cell.length_c   1.000
_cell.angle_alpha   90.00
_cell.angle_beta   90.00
_cell.angle_gamma   90.00
#
_symmetry.space_group_name_H-M   'P 1'
#
loop_
_entity.id
_entity.type
_entity.pdbx_description
1 polymer ?
#
loop_
_entity_poly.entity_id
_entity_poly.type
_entity_poly.pdbx_seq_one_letter_code
_entity_poly.pdbx_strand_id
1 'polypeptide(L)'
;MDISGVGKRGVRPRRALFGGAFNPLHKGHIALAEEIERKLGLEEVIFVPTGLPPHKERPAVSCEERLHMVDLAIAGRPGWRVSDIECRLSGPSLTSRTLARLSLSPPPFFVMGEDAFVDFLEWGAPEIILSLSHLVIVTRPGGVGVRARDTLLRALVLSDSFLTGESVPALDDLRSGRMVEWVAALPSFGTTLRLLAIDSLEISSTRLRSDIASGNPERWAHLLPEPVKSYIVEAGLYREKSCGHSKME
;
A
#
# COMPACT_ATOMS: atom_id res chain seq x y z
N MET A 1 -40.89 31.24 -8.51
CA MET A 1 -40.09 30.97 -7.31
C MET A 1 -39.40 29.64 -7.53
N ASP A 2 -38.16 29.70 -7.96
CA ASP A 2 -37.31 28.55 -8.25
C ASP A 2 -36.61 28.10 -6.96
N ILE A 3 -36.89 26.89 -6.48
CA ILE A 3 -36.30 26.30 -5.29
C ILE A 3 -35.39 25.13 -5.69
N SER A 4 -34.50 25.36 -6.67
CA SER A 4 -33.48 24.40 -7.10
C SER A 4 -32.13 24.63 -6.40
N GLY A 5 -32.13 24.71 -5.08
CA GLY A 5 -30.97 24.95 -4.23
C GLY A 5 -30.81 23.95 -3.10
N VAL A 6 -31.13 22.65 -3.31
CA VAL A 6 -30.73 21.62 -2.35
C VAL A 6 -29.26 21.26 -2.64
N GLY A 7 -28.37 21.99 -1.96
CA GLY A 7 -26.96 21.66 -1.96
C GLY A 7 -26.77 20.19 -1.57
N LYS A 8 -26.14 19.41 -2.46
CA LYS A 8 -25.64 18.06 -2.14
C LYS A 8 -24.82 18.18 -0.86
N ARG A 9 -25.38 17.76 0.28
CA ARG A 9 -24.59 17.54 1.49
C ARG A 9 -23.44 16.64 1.07
N GLY A 10 -22.22 17.19 1.11
CA GLY A 10 -21.06 16.54 0.55
C GLY A 10 -20.86 15.16 1.17
N VAL A 11 -21.17 14.13 0.43
CA VAL A 11 -20.75 12.77 0.74
C VAL A 11 -19.23 12.84 0.77
N ARG A 12 -18.64 12.62 1.95
CA ARG A 12 -17.18 12.62 2.08
C ARG A 12 -16.61 11.42 1.31
N PRO A 13 -15.60 11.61 0.46
CA PRO A 13 -15.13 10.56 -0.43
C PRO A 13 -14.58 9.37 0.35
N ARG A 14 -14.85 8.15 -0.16
CA ARG A 14 -14.21 6.93 0.31
C ARG A 14 -12.79 6.89 -0.24
N ARG A 15 -11.81 6.85 0.66
CA ARG A 15 -10.40 6.96 0.33
C ARG A 15 -9.62 5.73 0.72
N ALA A 16 -8.61 5.35 -0.08
CA ALA A 16 -7.58 4.43 0.36
C ALA A 16 -6.22 5.11 0.45
N LEU A 17 -5.42 4.69 1.44
CA LEU A 17 -4.00 4.97 1.54
C LEU A 17 -3.21 3.74 1.11
N PHE A 18 -2.39 3.90 0.09
CA PHE A 18 -1.54 2.86 -0.46
C PHE A 18 -0.09 3.19 -0.11
N GLY A 19 0.36 2.69 1.06
CA GLY A 19 1.73 2.89 1.54
C GLY A 19 2.70 1.89 0.90
N GLY A 20 3.90 2.33 0.57
CA GLY A 20 4.91 1.44 0.03
C GLY A 20 6.23 2.14 -0.30
N ALA A 21 7.29 1.35 -0.39
CA ALA A 21 8.58 1.89 -0.81
C ALA A 21 8.54 2.40 -2.27
N PHE A 22 7.75 1.77 -3.15
CA PHE A 22 7.66 2.08 -4.58
C PHE A 22 9.03 2.26 -5.24
N ASN A 23 9.89 1.28 -5.10
CA ASN A 23 11.30 1.35 -5.47
C ASN A 23 11.71 0.28 -6.51
N PRO A 24 11.25 0.42 -7.79
CA PRO A 24 10.27 1.36 -8.31
C PRO A 24 8.81 0.90 -8.13
N LEU A 25 7.87 1.82 -8.39
CA LEU A 25 6.47 1.45 -8.65
C LEU A 25 6.40 0.64 -9.94
N HIS A 26 5.54 -0.40 -9.98
CA HIS A 26 5.39 -1.31 -11.12
C HIS A 26 3.93 -1.65 -11.39
N LYS A 27 3.66 -2.31 -12.52
CA LYS A 27 2.30 -2.69 -12.94
C LYS A 27 1.53 -3.51 -11.91
N GLY A 28 2.22 -4.32 -11.10
CA GLY A 28 1.59 -5.06 -9.99
C GLY A 28 0.98 -4.13 -8.92
N HIS A 29 1.64 -3.02 -8.59
CA HIS A 29 1.08 -2.03 -7.66
C HIS A 29 -0.15 -1.34 -8.26
N ILE A 30 -0.12 -1.02 -9.54
CA ILE A 30 -1.24 -0.38 -10.25
C ILE A 30 -2.45 -1.33 -10.30
N ALA A 31 -2.24 -2.56 -10.76
CA ALA A 31 -3.31 -3.56 -10.85
C ALA A 31 -3.97 -3.83 -9.48
N LEU A 32 -3.15 -3.89 -8.42
CA LEU A 32 -3.65 -4.05 -7.07
C LEU A 32 -4.50 -2.85 -6.61
N ALA A 33 -4.05 -1.64 -6.90
CA ALA A 33 -4.80 -0.42 -6.55
C ALA A 33 -6.13 -0.32 -7.33
N GLU A 34 -6.14 -0.65 -8.63
CA GLU A 34 -7.35 -0.73 -9.46
C GLU A 34 -8.37 -1.72 -8.89
N GLU A 35 -7.91 -2.91 -8.49
CA GLU A 35 -8.80 -3.93 -7.96
C GLU A 35 -9.38 -3.53 -6.59
N ILE A 36 -8.59 -2.89 -5.73
CA ILE A 36 -9.05 -2.37 -4.44
C ILE A 36 -10.03 -1.21 -4.65
N GLU A 37 -9.74 -0.28 -5.55
CA GLU A 37 -10.64 0.82 -5.91
C GLU A 37 -12.00 0.27 -6.33
N ARG A 38 -12.01 -0.71 -7.23
CA ARG A 38 -13.23 -1.34 -7.74
C ARG A 38 -13.99 -2.09 -6.63
N LYS A 39 -13.31 -2.93 -5.83
CA LYS A 39 -13.95 -3.75 -4.78
C LYS A 39 -14.51 -2.90 -3.65
N LEU A 40 -13.83 -1.85 -3.25
CA LEU A 40 -14.25 -0.99 -2.14
C LEU A 40 -15.06 0.21 -2.61
N GLY A 41 -15.27 0.43 -3.91
CA GLY A 41 -15.98 1.59 -4.44
C GLY A 41 -15.34 2.90 -3.97
N LEU A 42 -14.02 3.01 -4.17
CA LEU A 42 -13.27 4.18 -3.73
C LEU A 42 -13.46 5.34 -4.73
N GLU A 43 -13.42 6.56 -4.20
CA GLU A 43 -13.42 7.79 -4.99
C GLU A 43 -12.02 8.39 -5.05
N GLU A 44 -11.13 7.97 -4.14
CA GLU A 44 -9.76 8.48 -4.06
C GLU A 44 -8.78 7.39 -3.62
N VAL A 45 -7.66 7.27 -4.34
CA VAL A 45 -6.51 6.42 -3.97
C VAL A 45 -5.29 7.31 -3.77
N ILE A 46 -4.72 7.27 -2.57
CA ILE A 46 -3.59 8.10 -2.18
C ILE A 46 -2.36 7.23 -2.02
N PHE A 47 -1.42 7.35 -2.94
CA PHE A 47 -0.13 6.68 -2.82
C PHE A 47 0.77 7.47 -1.87
N VAL A 48 1.41 6.76 -0.93
CA VAL A 48 2.31 7.35 0.05
C VAL A 48 3.66 6.65 -0.03
N PRO A 49 4.62 7.17 -0.83
CA PRO A 49 5.97 6.64 -0.87
C PRO A 49 6.65 6.74 0.49
N THR A 50 7.14 5.60 1.01
CA THR A 50 7.83 5.56 2.30
C THR A 50 9.09 6.41 2.29
N GLY A 51 9.22 7.34 3.23
CA GLY A 51 10.39 8.21 3.37
C GLY A 51 11.62 7.43 3.83
N LEU A 52 11.73 7.21 5.13
CA LEU A 52 12.79 6.41 5.74
C LEU A 52 12.15 5.16 6.40
N PRO A 53 12.27 3.98 5.78
CA PRO A 53 11.72 2.75 6.35
C PRO A 53 12.35 2.44 7.72
N PRO A 54 11.55 2.13 8.77
CA PRO A 54 12.10 1.89 10.11
C PRO A 54 12.91 0.60 10.23
N HIS A 55 12.60 -0.41 9.40
CA HIS A 55 13.16 -1.77 9.50
C HIS A 55 13.91 -2.23 8.24
N LYS A 56 14.20 -1.32 7.31
CA LYS A 56 14.89 -1.63 6.06
C LYS A 56 16.00 -0.62 5.81
N GLU A 57 17.00 -1.03 5.04
CA GLU A 57 18.01 -0.11 4.55
C GLU A 57 17.38 1.02 3.74
N ARG A 58 18.02 2.19 3.81
CA ARG A 58 17.61 3.35 3.03
C ARG A 58 17.66 2.99 1.54
N PRO A 59 16.58 3.22 0.79
CA PRO A 59 16.60 3.00 -0.65
C PRO A 59 17.72 3.81 -1.32
N ALA A 60 18.41 3.20 -2.29
CA ALA A 60 19.44 3.89 -3.06
C ALA A 60 18.88 5.05 -3.90
N VAL A 61 17.61 4.93 -4.29
CA VAL A 61 16.88 5.99 -5.00
C VAL A 61 16.15 6.86 -3.97
N SER A 62 16.27 8.17 -4.09
CA SER A 62 15.72 9.14 -3.14
C SER A 62 14.20 9.05 -3.01
N CYS A 63 13.64 9.63 -1.94
CA CYS A 63 12.19 9.67 -1.77
C CYS A 63 11.52 10.51 -2.87
N GLU A 64 12.16 11.60 -3.26
CA GLU A 64 11.68 12.52 -4.30
C GLU A 64 11.63 11.85 -5.66
N GLU A 65 12.63 11.06 -6.02
CA GLU A 65 12.62 10.29 -7.28
C GLU A 65 11.54 9.20 -7.27
N ARG A 66 11.34 8.53 -6.13
CA ARG A 66 10.27 7.52 -6.00
C ARG A 66 8.88 8.15 -6.04
N LEU A 67 8.72 9.33 -5.42
CA LEU A 67 7.52 10.16 -5.50
C LEU A 67 7.22 10.52 -6.95
N HIS A 68 8.22 10.98 -7.68
CA HIS A 68 8.09 11.34 -9.09
C HIS A 68 7.69 10.15 -9.97
N MET A 69 8.30 8.98 -9.74
CA MET A 69 7.90 7.74 -10.45
C MET A 69 6.44 7.35 -10.17
N VAL A 70 5.96 7.54 -8.93
CA VAL A 70 4.54 7.30 -8.61
C VAL A 70 3.66 8.29 -9.34
N ASP A 71 3.99 9.59 -9.32
CA ASP A 71 3.24 10.64 -10.00
C ASP A 71 3.12 10.37 -11.51
N LEU A 72 4.23 10.02 -12.15
CA LEU A 72 4.24 9.60 -13.56
C LEU A 72 3.34 8.39 -13.84
N ALA A 73 3.33 7.41 -12.94
CA ALA A 73 2.56 6.18 -13.13
C ALA A 73 1.04 6.37 -13.01
N ILE A 74 0.61 7.34 -12.20
CA ILE A 74 -0.80 7.60 -11.94
C ILE A 74 -1.36 8.78 -12.73
N ALA A 75 -0.53 9.46 -13.52
CA ALA A 75 -0.93 10.60 -14.34
C ALA A 75 -2.13 10.26 -15.21
N GLY A 76 -3.13 11.15 -15.22
CA GLY A 76 -4.37 10.98 -15.99
C GLY A 76 -5.39 10.02 -15.37
N ARG A 77 -5.17 9.49 -14.17
CA ARG A 77 -6.14 8.64 -13.45
C ARG A 77 -7.00 9.49 -12.51
N PRO A 78 -8.30 9.65 -12.79
CA PRO A 78 -9.18 10.44 -11.91
C PRO A 78 -9.20 9.84 -10.49
N GLY A 79 -9.14 10.69 -9.47
CA GLY A 79 -9.20 10.27 -8.07
C GLY A 79 -7.89 9.66 -7.52
N TRP A 80 -6.87 9.46 -8.35
CA TRP A 80 -5.57 8.98 -7.89
C TRP A 80 -4.60 10.14 -7.67
N ARG A 81 -3.91 10.13 -6.55
CA ARG A 81 -2.88 11.13 -6.24
C ARG A 81 -1.74 10.54 -5.41
N VAL A 82 -0.61 11.21 -5.44
CA VAL A 82 0.52 10.89 -4.58
C VAL A 82 0.64 11.92 -3.45
N SER A 83 1.06 11.47 -2.27
CA SER A 83 1.36 12.32 -1.11
C SER A 83 2.84 12.25 -0.79
N ASP A 84 3.45 13.40 -0.64
CA ASP A 84 4.86 13.57 -0.27
C ASP A 84 5.09 13.64 1.26
N ILE A 85 4.05 13.38 2.03
CA ILE A 85 4.07 13.57 3.48
C ILE A 85 5.23 12.87 4.17
N GLU A 86 5.53 11.63 3.79
CA GLU A 86 6.63 10.87 4.40
C GLU A 86 8.01 11.30 3.88
N CYS A 87 8.10 11.82 2.67
CA CYS A 87 9.34 12.39 2.13
C CYS A 87 9.76 13.68 2.85
N ARG A 88 8.77 14.44 3.36
CA ARG A 88 8.99 15.68 4.12
C ARG A 88 9.19 15.47 5.61
N LEU A 89 8.81 14.31 6.14
CA LEU A 89 8.95 14.02 7.57
C LEU A 89 10.40 13.65 7.92
N SER A 90 10.92 14.28 8.96
CA SER A 90 12.17 13.85 9.55
C SER A 90 12.00 12.55 10.36
N GLY A 91 13.02 11.68 10.31
CA GLY A 91 13.05 10.41 11.05
C GLY A 91 12.26 9.29 10.36
N PRO A 92 12.07 8.16 11.05
CA PRO A 92 11.42 6.98 10.50
C PRO A 92 9.97 7.23 10.06
N SER A 93 9.59 6.62 8.94
CA SER A 93 8.23 6.60 8.43
C SER A 93 7.38 5.65 9.27
N LEU A 94 6.61 6.20 10.20
CA LEU A 94 5.68 5.44 11.02
C LEU A 94 4.25 5.67 10.51
N THR A 95 3.55 4.62 10.16
CA THR A 95 2.17 4.68 9.64
C THR A 95 1.21 5.40 10.57
N SER A 96 1.33 5.19 11.89
CA SER A 96 0.54 5.91 12.90
C SER A 96 0.73 7.43 12.81
N ARG A 97 1.97 7.88 12.61
CA ARG A 97 2.31 9.31 12.46
C ARG A 97 1.78 9.88 11.14
N THR A 98 1.88 9.11 10.07
CA THR A 98 1.37 9.48 8.74
C THR A 98 -0.13 9.67 8.75
N LEU A 99 -0.87 8.68 9.29
CA LEU A 99 -2.34 8.75 9.43
C LEU A 99 -2.78 9.93 10.30
N ALA A 100 -2.14 10.14 11.45
CA ALA A 100 -2.45 11.26 12.34
C ALA A 100 -2.23 12.62 11.67
N ARG A 101 -1.18 12.74 10.85
CA ARG A 101 -0.89 13.99 10.13
C ARG A 101 -1.81 14.24 8.94
N LEU A 102 -2.20 13.20 8.23
CA LEU A 102 -3.17 13.31 7.13
C LEU A 102 -4.56 13.69 7.66
N SER A 103 -4.91 13.30 8.88
CA SER A 103 -6.15 13.66 9.60
C SER A 103 -7.40 13.54 8.72
N LEU A 104 -7.52 12.43 7.99
CA LEU A 104 -8.61 12.22 7.05
C LEU A 104 -9.91 11.84 7.77
N SER A 105 -11.01 12.44 7.33
CA SER A 105 -12.35 12.12 7.84
C SER A 105 -13.31 11.98 6.65
N PRO A 106 -14.07 10.87 6.53
CA PRO A 106 -14.03 9.67 7.38
C PRO A 106 -12.68 8.96 7.36
N PRO A 107 -12.42 8.00 8.29
CA PRO A 107 -11.22 7.21 8.30
C PRO A 107 -10.98 6.54 6.93
N PRO A 108 -9.77 6.61 6.37
CA PRO A 108 -9.46 5.97 5.09
C PRO A 108 -9.31 4.45 5.24
N PHE A 109 -9.31 3.74 4.13
CA PHE A 109 -8.85 2.36 4.05
C PHE A 109 -7.32 2.36 3.96
N PHE A 110 -6.63 1.85 4.98
CA PHE A 110 -5.18 1.65 4.91
C PHE A 110 -4.89 0.26 4.37
N VAL A 111 -4.23 0.21 3.21
CA VAL A 111 -3.97 -1.03 2.47
C VAL A 111 -2.57 -1.53 2.72
N MET A 112 -2.46 -2.80 3.08
CA MET A 112 -1.17 -3.49 3.26
C MET A 112 -1.24 -4.93 2.78
N GLY A 113 -0.08 -5.47 2.39
CA GLY A 113 0.04 -6.89 2.08
C GLY A 113 0.09 -7.75 3.35
N GLU A 114 -0.25 -9.02 3.20
CA GLU A 114 -0.19 -10.01 4.29
C GLU A 114 1.19 -10.10 4.92
N ASP A 115 2.26 -10.04 4.11
CA ASP A 115 3.65 -10.10 4.59
C ASP A 115 3.97 -8.97 5.58
N ALA A 116 3.43 -7.77 5.34
CA ALA A 116 3.59 -6.63 6.23
C ALA A 116 2.69 -6.74 7.46
N PHE A 117 1.52 -7.37 7.31
CA PHE A 117 0.58 -7.56 8.41
C PHE A 117 1.07 -8.56 9.47
N VAL A 118 1.89 -9.52 9.09
CA VAL A 118 2.46 -10.50 10.05
C VAL A 118 3.09 -9.83 11.27
N ASP A 119 3.81 -8.73 11.04
CA ASP A 119 4.53 -7.98 12.08
C ASP A 119 3.77 -6.70 12.52
N PHE A 120 2.51 -6.54 12.11
CA PHE A 120 1.73 -5.32 12.32
C PHE A 120 1.62 -4.90 13.80
N LEU A 121 1.49 -5.85 14.71
CA LEU A 121 1.37 -5.57 16.15
C LEU A 121 2.69 -5.12 16.80
N GLU A 122 3.81 -5.28 16.08
CA GLU A 122 5.13 -4.78 16.48
C GLU A 122 5.41 -3.37 15.91
N TRP A 123 4.49 -2.84 15.09
CA TRP A 123 4.63 -1.50 14.55
C TRP A 123 4.43 -0.43 15.63
N GLY A 124 5.01 0.77 15.39
CA GLY A 124 4.84 1.89 16.30
C GLY A 124 3.38 2.31 16.45
N ALA A 125 2.77 1.99 17.59
CA ALA A 125 1.40 2.32 17.98
C ALA A 125 0.31 1.75 17.02
N PRO A 126 0.15 0.42 16.93
CA PRO A 126 -0.85 -0.22 16.07
C PRO A 126 -2.29 0.21 16.42
N GLU A 127 -2.59 0.49 17.69
CA GLU A 127 -3.89 0.97 18.15
C GLU A 127 -4.26 2.32 17.50
N ILE A 128 -3.29 3.20 17.31
CA ILE A 128 -3.49 4.47 16.61
C ILE A 128 -3.84 4.20 15.14
N ILE A 129 -3.17 3.26 14.50
CA ILE A 129 -3.48 2.88 13.11
C ILE A 129 -4.91 2.35 13.02
N LEU A 130 -5.31 1.44 13.93
CA LEU A 130 -6.65 0.87 13.99
C LEU A 130 -7.73 1.91 14.26
N SER A 131 -7.44 2.94 15.06
CA SER A 131 -8.40 4.02 15.35
C SER A 131 -8.55 5.05 14.23
N LEU A 132 -7.51 5.23 13.40
CA LEU A 132 -7.47 6.26 12.36
C LEU A 132 -7.76 5.71 10.95
N SER A 133 -7.89 4.40 10.79
CA SER A 133 -8.13 3.80 9.47
C SER A 133 -8.89 2.47 9.56
N HIS A 134 -9.65 2.17 8.49
CA HIS A 134 -10.09 0.81 8.23
C HIS A 134 -8.91 0.02 7.65
N LEU A 135 -8.51 -1.07 8.30
CA LEU A 135 -7.37 -1.85 7.84
C LEU A 135 -7.80 -2.83 6.73
N VAL A 136 -7.10 -2.82 5.61
CA VAL A 136 -7.32 -3.73 4.48
C VAL A 136 -6.06 -4.54 4.25
N ILE A 137 -6.14 -5.83 4.52
CA ILE A 137 -5.05 -6.78 4.34
C ILE A 137 -5.31 -7.52 3.03
N VAL A 138 -4.38 -7.38 2.10
CA VAL A 138 -4.44 -8.08 0.82
C VAL A 138 -3.71 -9.39 0.93
N THR A 139 -4.42 -10.47 0.62
CA THR A 139 -3.89 -11.83 0.56
C THR A 139 -3.88 -12.32 -0.88
N ARG A 140 -3.06 -13.31 -1.17
CA ARG A 140 -3.10 -14.01 -2.45
C ARG A 140 -4.21 -15.07 -2.45
N PRO A 141 -4.71 -15.49 -3.62
CA PRO A 141 -5.57 -16.67 -3.73
C PRO A 141 -4.85 -17.87 -3.10
N GLY A 142 -5.53 -18.57 -2.19
CA GLY A 142 -4.93 -19.68 -1.41
C GLY A 142 -4.86 -19.39 0.10
N GLY A 143 -5.18 -18.16 0.51
CA GLY A 143 -5.55 -17.80 1.88
C GLY A 143 -4.48 -17.18 2.74
N VAL A 144 -4.88 -16.93 3.97
CA VAL A 144 -4.07 -16.30 5.02
C VAL A 144 -3.10 -17.33 5.60
N GLY A 145 -1.81 -17.02 5.62
CA GLY A 145 -0.79 -17.85 6.27
C GLY A 145 -1.00 -17.93 7.79
N VAL A 146 -0.44 -18.95 8.43
CA VAL A 146 -0.62 -19.19 9.86
C VAL A 146 -0.20 -17.98 10.71
N ARG A 147 0.93 -17.35 10.38
CA ARG A 147 1.44 -16.18 11.12
C ARG A 147 0.50 -14.98 11.03
N ALA A 148 -0.03 -14.70 9.84
CA ALA A 148 -0.99 -13.60 9.65
C ALA A 148 -2.31 -13.87 10.39
N ARG A 149 -2.73 -15.14 10.46
CA ARG A 149 -3.89 -15.55 11.27
C ARG A 149 -3.68 -15.25 12.76
N ASP A 150 -2.52 -15.59 13.32
CA ASP A 150 -2.22 -15.32 14.73
C ASP A 150 -2.22 -13.82 15.02
N THR A 151 -1.62 -13.00 14.13
CA THR A 151 -1.65 -11.56 14.24
C THR A 151 -3.08 -11.01 14.17
N LEU A 152 -3.90 -11.55 13.27
CA LEU A 152 -5.31 -11.19 13.14
C LEU A 152 -6.08 -11.44 14.43
N LEU A 153 -5.95 -12.63 15.02
CA LEU A 153 -6.63 -12.98 16.27
C LEU A 153 -6.24 -12.04 17.41
N ARG A 154 -4.95 -11.73 17.54
CA ARG A 154 -4.44 -10.77 18.52
C ARG A 154 -4.96 -9.34 18.29
N ALA A 155 -5.01 -8.88 17.03
CA ALA A 155 -5.55 -7.57 16.68
C ALA A 155 -7.05 -7.45 17.00
N LEU A 156 -7.80 -8.52 16.81
CA LEU A 156 -9.23 -8.58 17.17
C LEU A 156 -9.43 -8.53 18.68
N VAL A 157 -8.60 -9.23 19.46
CA VAL A 157 -8.64 -9.15 20.94
C VAL A 157 -8.36 -7.73 21.42
N LEU A 158 -7.40 -7.02 20.83
CA LEU A 158 -7.11 -5.61 21.18
C LEU A 158 -8.30 -4.68 20.96
N SER A 159 -9.22 -5.02 20.07
CA SER A 159 -10.37 -4.21 19.71
C SER A 159 -11.65 -4.60 20.44
N ASP A 160 -11.58 -5.45 21.47
CA ASP A 160 -12.75 -6.07 22.11
C ASP A 160 -13.70 -6.78 21.12
N SER A 161 -13.18 -7.15 19.97
CA SER A 161 -13.91 -7.95 18.99
C SER A 161 -13.87 -9.41 19.39
N PHE A 162 -15.02 -9.93 19.73
CA PHE A 162 -15.17 -11.36 19.94
C PHE A 162 -15.40 -12.04 18.59
N LEU A 163 -14.49 -12.92 18.20
CA LEU A 163 -14.77 -13.85 17.13
C LEU A 163 -15.90 -14.77 17.59
N THR A 164 -17.08 -14.60 17.01
CA THR A 164 -18.15 -15.60 17.15
C THR A 164 -17.70 -16.87 16.44
N GLY A 165 -18.21 -18.04 16.86
CA GLY A 165 -17.86 -19.32 16.23
C GLY A 165 -18.11 -19.35 14.71
N GLU A 166 -18.89 -18.42 14.17
CA GLU A 166 -19.14 -18.23 12.74
C GLU A 166 -17.98 -17.52 11.98
N SER A 167 -17.12 -16.78 12.68
CA SER A 167 -16.01 -16.04 12.07
C SER A 167 -14.81 -16.93 11.71
N VAL A 168 -14.62 -18.04 12.42
CA VAL A 168 -13.51 -18.99 12.18
C VAL A 168 -13.69 -19.78 10.88
N PRO A 169 -14.88 -20.32 10.56
CA PRO A 169 -15.15 -20.95 9.27
C PRO A 169 -14.94 -20.01 8.09
N ALA A 170 -15.29 -18.73 8.24
CA ALA A 170 -15.08 -17.73 7.19
C ALA A 170 -13.59 -17.52 6.83
N LEU A 171 -12.67 -17.62 7.82
CA LEU A 171 -11.22 -17.58 7.54
C LEU A 171 -10.75 -18.83 6.78
N ASP A 172 -11.29 -19.99 7.08
CA ASP A 172 -10.98 -21.22 6.35
C ASP A 172 -11.55 -21.19 4.92
N ASP A 173 -12.68 -20.51 4.70
CA ASP A 173 -13.25 -20.28 3.38
C ASP A 173 -12.40 -19.29 2.54
N LEU A 174 -11.85 -18.28 3.16
CA LEU A 174 -10.85 -17.41 2.53
C LEU A 174 -9.60 -18.20 2.13
N ARG A 175 -9.11 -19.06 3.01
CA ARG A 175 -7.97 -19.93 2.76
C ARG A 175 -8.20 -20.92 1.64
N SER A 176 -9.40 -21.48 1.53
CA SER A 176 -9.76 -22.44 0.48
C SER A 176 -10.14 -21.78 -0.85
N GLY A 177 -10.14 -20.45 -0.93
CA GLY A 177 -10.57 -19.69 -2.12
C GLY A 177 -12.08 -19.66 -2.32
N ARG A 178 -12.87 -20.21 -1.38
CA ARG A 178 -14.35 -20.14 -1.44
C ARG A 178 -14.89 -18.75 -1.11
N MET A 179 -14.12 -17.94 -0.39
CA MET A 179 -14.46 -16.57 -0.04
C MET A 179 -13.36 -15.62 -0.54
N VAL A 180 -13.73 -14.46 -1.06
CA VAL A 180 -12.80 -13.44 -1.57
C VAL A 180 -12.64 -12.25 -0.62
N GLU A 181 -13.53 -12.12 0.35
CA GLU A 181 -13.51 -11.05 1.35
C GLU A 181 -14.00 -11.55 2.71
N TRP A 182 -13.34 -11.10 3.76
CA TRP A 182 -13.78 -11.23 5.13
C TRP A 182 -13.67 -9.89 5.85
N VAL A 183 -14.65 -9.56 6.70
CA VAL A 183 -14.72 -8.26 7.39
C VAL A 183 -15.06 -8.47 8.86
N ALA A 184 -14.29 -7.82 9.74
CA ALA A 184 -14.61 -7.70 11.15
C ALA A 184 -14.77 -6.22 11.54
N ALA A 185 -15.75 -5.94 12.38
CA ALA A 185 -15.84 -4.67 13.07
C ALA A 185 -14.78 -4.59 14.18
N LEU A 186 -14.27 -3.40 14.42
CA LEU A 186 -13.36 -3.08 15.53
C LEU A 186 -14.06 -2.06 16.46
N PRO A 187 -14.94 -2.53 17.36
CA PRO A 187 -15.86 -1.65 18.11
C PRO A 187 -15.14 -0.59 18.93
N SER A 188 -14.04 -0.94 19.62
CA SER A 188 -13.26 0.00 20.45
C SER A 188 -12.61 1.12 19.63
N PHE A 189 -12.43 0.92 18.32
CA PHE A 189 -11.84 1.90 17.42
C PHE A 189 -12.84 2.56 16.47
N GLY A 190 -14.04 2.01 16.33
CA GLY A 190 -15.07 2.52 15.39
C GLY A 190 -14.71 2.30 13.92
N THR A 191 -13.82 1.35 13.63
CA THR A 191 -13.29 1.03 12.30
C THR A 191 -13.54 -0.44 11.92
N THR A 192 -12.94 -0.92 10.85
CA THR A 192 -13.04 -2.32 10.42
C THR A 192 -11.67 -2.87 10.01
N LEU A 193 -11.53 -4.18 10.14
CA LEU A 193 -10.44 -4.94 9.55
C LEU A 193 -11.02 -5.82 8.45
N ARG A 194 -10.37 -5.81 7.27
CA ARG A 194 -10.79 -6.57 6.09
C ARG A 194 -9.65 -7.42 5.57
N LEU A 195 -9.96 -8.64 5.19
CA LEU A 195 -9.09 -9.49 4.39
C LEU A 195 -9.66 -9.56 2.98
N LEU A 196 -8.86 -9.25 1.99
CA LEU A 196 -9.24 -9.33 0.56
C LEU A 196 -8.29 -10.27 -0.16
N ALA A 197 -8.83 -11.34 -0.73
CA ALA A 197 -8.08 -12.16 -1.67
C ALA A 197 -8.08 -11.48 -3.05
N ILE A 198 -6.90 -11.12 -3.52
CA ILE A 198 -6.69 -10.45 -4.80
C ILE A 198 -5.65 -11.22 -5.60
N ASP A 199 -6.03 -11.61 -6.81
CA ASP A 199 -5.10 -12.17 -7.78
C ASP A 199 -4.32 -11.03 -8.41
N SER A 200 -3.13 -10.79 -7.89
CA SER A 200 -2.25 -9.71 -8.32
C SER A 200 -1.06 -10.21 -9.12
N LEU A 201 -0.56 -9.38 -10.03
CA LEU A 201 0.67 -9.67 -10.76
C LEU A 201 1.84 -9.82 -9.78
N GLU A 202 2.49 -10.97 -9.81
CA GLU A 202 3.68 -11.25 -8.99
C GLU A 202 4.90 -10.54 -9.57
N ILE A 203 5.06 -9.26 -9.20
CA ILE A 203 6.24 -8.48 -9.57
C ILE A 203 6.99 -8.10 -8.30
N SER A 204 8.26 -8.46 -8.23
CA SER A 204 9.14 -8.11 -7.12
C SER A 204 9.99 -6.88 -7.46
N SER A 205 9.83 -5.79 -6.72
CA SER A 205 10.67 -4.60 -6.87
C SER A 205 12.16 -4.90 -6.67
N THR A 206 12.50 -5.87 -5.82
CA THR A 206 13.90 -6.28 -5.61
C THR A 206 14.47 -6.95 -6.86
N ARG A 207 13.73 -7.88 -7.46
CA ARG A 207 14.12 -8.51 -8.71
C ARG A 207 14.19 -7.49 -9.85
N LEU A 208 13.21 -6.59 -9.93
CA LEU A 208 13.21 -5.49 -10.91
C LEU A 208 14.49 -4.65 -10.84
N ARG A 209 14.90 -4.24 -9.65
CA ARG A 209 16.15 -3.47 -9.49
C ARG A 209 17.38 -4.25 -9.98
N SER A 210 17.47 -5.52 -9.66
CA SER A 210 18.54 -6.39 -10.14
C SER A 210 18.54 -6.54 -11.67
N ASP A 211 17.36 -6.73 -12.26
CA ASP A 211 17.22 -6.85 -13.71
C ASP A 211 17.56 -5.53 -14.43
N ILE A 212 17.19 -4.37 -13.85
CA ILE A 212 17.59 -3.05 -14.39
C ILE A 212 19.11 -2.86 -14.31
N ALA A 213 19.72 -3.22 -13.18
CA ALA A 213 21.17 -3.13 -12.99
C ALA A 213 21.94 -4.00 -14.00
N SER A 214 21.39 -5.16 -14.36
CA SER A 214 21.99 -6.05 -15.36
C SER A 214 22.01 -5.49 -16.79
N GLY A 215 21.30 -4.39 -17.04
CA GLY A 215 21.28 -3.73 -18.36
C GLY A 215 20.47 -4.44 -19.44
N ASN A 216 19.66 -5.47 -19.09
CA ASN A 216 18.80 -6.18 -20.05
C ASN A 216 17.34 -5.71 -19.97
N PRO A 217 16.88 -4.79 -20.87
CA PRO A 217 15.53 -4.24 -20.82
C PRO A 217 14.41 -5.27 -21.05
N GLU A 218 14.67 -6.35 -21.75
CA GLU A 218 13.68 -7.38 -22.05
C GLU A 218 13.12 -8.04 -20.78
N ARG A 219 13.92 -8.09 -19.70
CA ARG A 219 13.54 -8.71 -18.44
C ARG A 219 12.62 -7.86 -17.57
N TRP A 220 12.65 -6.54 -17.73
CA TRP A 220 11.98 -5.65 -16.78
C TRP A 220 11.10 -4.57 -17.40
N ALA A 221 11.39 -4.11 -18.64
CA ALA A 221 10.71 -2.96 -19.23
C ALA A 221 9.20 -3.14 -19.35
N HIS A 222 8.75 -4.36 -19.65
CA HIS A 222 7.34 -4.71 -19.78
C HIS A 222 6.58 -4.72 -18.44
N LEU A 223 7.29 -4.75 -17.31
CA LEU A 223 6.72 -4.78 -15.95
C LEU A 223 6.42 -3.39 -15.39
N LEU A 224 6.93 -2.34 -16.04
CA LEU A 224 6.76 -0.95 -15.63
C LEU A 224 5.71 -0.22 -16.49
N PRO A 225 5.01 0.78 -15.94
CA PRO A 225 4.33 1.79 -16.74
C PRO A 225 5.33 2.52 -17.64
N GLU A 226 4.96 2.83 -18.87
CA GLU A 226 5.87 3.42 -19.85
C GLU A 226 6.54 4.73 -19.37
N PRO A 227 5.81 5.69 -18.74
CA PRO A 227 6.46 6.90 -18.23
C PRO A 227 7.51 6.62 -17.15
N VAL A 228 7.27 5.63 -16.29
CA VAL A 228 8.23 5.22 -15.25
C VAL A 228 9.47 4.60 -15.87
N LYS A 229 9.27 3.74 -16.89
CA LYS A 229 10.38 3.12 -17.62
C LYS A 229 11.27 4.18 -18.26
N SER A 230 10.67 5.13 -19.00
CA SER A 230 11.39 6.23 -19.66
C SER A 230 12.20 7.03 -18.65
N TYR A 231 11.59 7.41 -17.54
CA TYR A 231 12.27 8.16 -16.48
C TYR A 231 13.46 7.38 -15.87
N ILE A 232 13.30 6.08 -15.58
CA ILE A 232 14.39 5.24 -15.05
C ILE A 232 15.59 5.23 -16.01
N VAL A 233 15.33 5.12 -17.32
CA VAL A 233 16.37 5.08 -18.34
C VAL A 233 17.07 6.43 -18.48
N GLU A 234 16.30 7.52 -18.56
CA GLU A 234 16.81 8.90 -18.73
C GLU A 234 17.62 9.37 -17.52
N ALA A 235 17.11 9.12 -16.30
CA ALA A 235 17.78 9.47 -15.06
C ALA A 235 18.88 8.48 -14.63
N GLY A 236 19.05 7.36 -15.36
CA GLY A 236 20.05 6.36 -15.06
C GLY A 236 19.87 5.67 -13.71
N LEU A 237 18.61 5.56 -13.23
CA LEU A 237 18.31 4.99 -11.92
C LEU A 237 18.58 3.48 -11.90
N TYR A 238 18.95 2.96 -10.74
CA TYR A 238 19.21 1.54 -10.47
C TYR A 238 20.38 0.93 -11.25
N ARG A 239 21.13 1.70 -12.03
CA ARG A 239 22.34 1.23 -12.69
C ARG A 239 23.49 1.11 -11.69
N GLU A 240 24.33 0.10 -11.81
CA GLU A 240 25.58 0.08 -11.07
C GLU A 240 26.40 1.30 -11.46
N LYS A 241 26.84 2.07 -10.45
CA LYS A 241 27.83 3.14 -10.71
C LYS A 241 29.08 2.42 -11.21
N SER A 242 29.43 2.61 -12.46
CA SER A 242 30.74 2.19 -12.96
C SER A 242 31.76 2.87 -12.04
N CYS A 243 32.42 2.07 -11.20
CA CYS A 243 33.60 2.49 -10.47
C CYS A 243 34.66 2.84 -11.53
N GLY A 244 34.77 4.14 -11.83
CA GLY A 244 35.86 4.62 -12.65
C GLY A 244 37.18 4.24 -11.96
N HIS A 245 37.81 3.18 -12.46
CA HIS A 245 39.22 2.94 -12.22
C HIS A 245 39.96 4.08 -12.89
N SER A 246 40.17 5.17 -12.14
CA SER A 246 41.22 6.11 -12.50
C SER A 246 42.56 5.35 -12.34
N LYS A 247 43.02 4.78 -13.43
CA LYS A 247 44.42 4.42 -13.52
C LYS A 247 45.20 5.71 -13.51
N MET A 248 45.78 6.04 -12.36
CA MET A 248 46.90 6.97 -12.32
C MET A 248 48.09 6.22 -12.95
N GLU A 249 48.48 6.66 -14.13
CA GLU A 249 49.83 6.47 -14.66
C GLU A 249 50.76 7.50 -14.01
#